data_2462990794084acac0aa0a4f566afbde
#
_entry.id   2462990794084acac0aa0a4f566afbde
#
_cell.length_a   1.000
_cell.length_b   1.000
_cell.length_c   1.000
_cell.angle_alpha   90.00
_cell.angle_beta   90.00
_cell.angle_gamma   90.00
#
_symmetry.space_group_name_H-M   'P 1'
#
loop_
_entity.id
_entity.type
_entity.pdbx_description
1 polymer ?
#
loop_
_entity_poly.entity_id
_entity_poly.type
_entity_poly.pdbx_seq_one_letter_code
_entity_poly.pdbx_strand_id
1 'polypeptide(L)'
;VRRTPPSAPVRRTAEDGAEPRAIALPGGHELLLTRRTFLYGAAGAAALAALGGGAAFAAAHTDDKKSLETLTVPEANVVLDSSLEQIENAEDALTLATSVKMPFGTLLWCSDDNVAACLLPTETAKPLAQVGLLDLTSGECTTAIEHAVGEDEGFEIYDVRANGHGAIWTEADIMDGLWRVYGAAASDGALGEAQLLDEGDVDWEMPSLAVAGGYGYWQRLPQLDGNARVEDSLLKRAPFGSSTAEVVYASEGRMACAPISCGDALVVTPRARTSGTYYQLTRIDGATGAVTDACVLPSSMKPLEAGWGRTGFNFAFDGIYNYGDGISNLGTYMPLEPLESPRLAGTEGAEGPGTDDPHLPVTLANIATPAYSADQWFHYVANPLSAPCWCGNWVLVRGGSAVCAVDLTGRRYAKLPLEEGSGDYNDFLASTHIGQRAVTYCNVDYTPINGEPQKHCLVRIWEPAS
;
A
#
# COMPACT_ATOMS: atom_id res chain seq x y z
N VAL A 1 -17.79 -48.86 -25.75
CA VAL A 1 -18.30 -47.49 -25.54
C VAL A 1 -17.11 -46.54 -25.77
N ARG A 2 -17.05 -45.90 -26.93
CA ARG A 2 -16.03 -44.91 -27.26
C ARG A 2 -16.40 -43.60 -26.53
N ARG A 3 -15.51 -43.10 -25.67
CA ARG A 3 -15.64 -41.77 -25.10
C ARG A 3 -15.17 -40.74 -26.11
N THR A 4 -16.03 -39.80 -26.46
CA THR A 4 -15.74 -38.61 -27.26
C THR A 4 -14.89 -37.63 -26.41
N PRO A 5 -13.83 -37.05 -26.96
CA PRO A 5 -13.06 -36.03 -26.23
C PRO A 5 -13.89 -34.75 -26.11
N PRO A 6 -13.69 -33.96 -25.02
CA PRO A 6 -14.40 -32.70 -24.82
C PRO A 6 -14.00 -31.70 -25.91
N SER A 7 -14.99 -30.99 -26.44
CA SER A 7 -14.85 -29.93 -27.43
C SER A 7 -14.03 -28.76 -26.84
N ALA A 8 -13.11 -28.25 -27.66
CA ALA A 8 -12.31 -27.06 -27.33
C ALA A 8 -13.21 -25.84 -27.07
N PRO A 9 -12.82 -24.95 -26.14
CA PRO A 9 -13.60 -23.76 -25.85
C PRO A 9 -13.63 -22.81 -27.06
N VAL A 10 -14.84 -22.32 -27.36
CA VAL A 10 -15.09 -21.35 -28.43
C VAL A 10 -14.37 -20.04 -28.10
N ARG A 11 -13.42 -19.62 -28.92
CA ARG A 11 -12.82 -18.31 -28.90
C ARG A 11 -13.92 -17.25 -29.14
N ARG A 12 -14.21 -16.42 -28.15
CA ARG A 12 -14.95 -15.19 -28.37
C ARG A 12 -13.97 -14.12 -28.82
N THR A 13 -14.09 -13.67 -30.04
CA THR A 13 -13.40 -12.50 -30.57
C THR A 13 -13.99 -11.26 -29.92
N ALA A 14 -13.14 -10.45 -29.28
CA ALA A 14 -13.53 -9.14 -28.80
C ALA A 14 -13.67 -8.19 -30.02
N GLU A 15 -14.71 -7.37 -30.03
CA GLU A 15 -15.03 -6.42 -31.11
C GLU A 15 -14.09 -5.21 -31.20
N ASP A 16 -13.05 -5.13 -30.39
CA ASP A 16 -12.01 -4.10 -30.47
C ASP A 16 -10.69 -4.72 -30.88
N GLY A 17 -10.31 -4.56 -32.11
CA GLY A 17 -9.20 -5.05 -32.93
C GLY A 17 -7.81 -5.30 -32.34
N ALA A 18 -7.66 -5.49 -31.04
CA ALA A 18 -6.44 -5.91 -30.39
C ALA A 18 -6.61 -7.37 -29.90
N GLU A 19 -5.83 -8.30 -30.45
CA GLU A 19 -5.81 -9.68 -29.97
C GLU A 19 -5.32 -9.72 -28.50
N PRO A 20 -6.07 -10.41 -27.61
CA PRO A 20 -5.61 -10.61 -26.24
C PRO A 20 -4.32 -11.42 -26.23
N ARG A 21 -3.29 -10.91 -25.57
CA ARG A 21 -2.02 -11.63 -25.39
C ARG A 21 -2.10 -12.52 -24.15
N ALA A 22 -1.66 -13.76 -24.29
CA ALA A 22 -1.60 -14.73 -23.20
C ALA A 22 -0.19 -14.76 -22.61
N ILE A 23 -0.09 -14.65 -21.29
CA ILE A 23 1.16 -14.89 -20.54
C ILE A 23 1.05 -16.28 -19.91
N ALA A 24 2.02 -17.14 -20.20
CA ALA A 24 2.11 -18.45 -19.59
C ALA A 24 2.61 -18.33 -18.13
N LEU A 25 1.86 -18.87 -17.19
CA LEU A 25 2.25 -18.98 -15.79
C LEU A 25 2.87 -20.34 -15.49
N PRO A 26 3.79 -20.42 -14.48
CA PRO A 26 4.28 -21.70 -13.98
C PRO A 26 3.12 -22.59 -13.52
N GLY A 27 3.01 -23.81 -14.05
CA GLY A 27 1.91 -24.71 -13.77
C GLY A 27 0.93 -24.92 -14.92
N GLY A 28 1.18 -24.34 -16.11
CA GLY A 28 0.41 -24.57 -17.32
C GLY A 28 -0.90 -23.77 -17.43
N HIS A 29 -1.03 -22.71 -16.66
CA HIS A 29 -2.14 -21.76 -16.75
C HIS A 29 -1.76 -20.59 -17.66
N GLU A 30 -2.67 -20.15 -18.51
CA GLU A 30 -2.53 -18.97 -19.34
C GLU A 30 -3.38 -17.81 -18.76
N LEU A 31 -2.77 -16.65 -18.56
CA LEU A 31 -3.45 -15.43 -18.15
C LEU A 31 -3.70 -14.57 -19.40
N LEU A 32 -4.97 -14.39 -19.76
CA LEU A 32 -5.35 -13.50 -20.85
C LEU A 32 -5.40 -12.07 -20.33
N LEU A 33 -4.44 -11.26 -20.75
CA LEU A 33 -4.41 -9.83 -20.44
C LEU A 33 -5.39 -9.09 -21.37
N THR A 34 -6.48 -8.64 -20.79
CA THR A 34 -7.36 -7.63 -21.39
C THR A 34 -7.06 -6.29 -20.73
N ARG A 35 -7.39 -5.15 -21.35
CA ARG A 35 -7.28 -3.83 -20.73
C ARG A 35 -7.91 -3.77 -19.33
N ARG A 36 -9.03 -4.46 -19.12
CA ARG A 36 -9.69 -4.57 -17.82
C ARG A 36 -8.84 -5.34 -16.80
N THR A 37 -8.32 -6.50 -17.18
CA THR A 37 -7.51 -7.34 -16.29
C THR A 37 -6.22 -6.63 -15.90
N PHE A 38 -5.69 -5.76 -16.75
CA PHE A 38 -4.49 -4.99 -16.50
C PHE A 38 -4.72 -3.88 -15.46
N LEU A 39 -5.77 -3.09 -15.60
CA LEU A 39 -6.09 -2.02 -14.63
C LEU A 39 -6.48 -2.58 -13.26
N TYR A 40 -7.13 -3.74 -13.22
CA TYR A 40 -7.37 -4.46 -11.96
C TYR A 40 -6.10 -5.17 -11.45
N GLY A 41 -5.18 -5.55 -12.33
CA GLY A 41 -3.93 -6.22 -12.02
C GLY A 41 -2.87 -5.29 -11.44
N ALA A 42 -2.84 -3.99 -11.77
CA ALA A 42 -1.89 -3.06 -11.19
C ALA A 42 -2.13 -2.86 -9.68
N ALA A 43 -3.40 -2.82 -9.24
CA ALA A 43 -3.74 -2.89 -7.82
C ALA A 43 -3.54 -4.30 -7.23
N GLY A 44 -3.65 -5.35 -8.07
CA GLY A 44 -3.47 -6.75 -7.71
C GLY A 44 -2.04 -7.28 -7.85
N ALA A 45 -1.17 -6.65 -8.65
CA ALA A 45 0.22 -7.10 -8.83
C ALA A 45 1.04 -6.97 -7.55
N ALA A 46 0.78 -5.94 -6.75
CA ALA A 46 1.32 -5.86 -5.39
C ALA A 46 0.81 -7.00 -4.49
N ALA A 47 -0.43 -7.46 -4.70
CA ALA A 47 -1.00 -8.58 -3.95
C ALA A 47 -0.57 -9.96 -4.49
N LEU A 48 -0.36 -10.11 -5.81
CA LEU A 48 0.07 -11.38 -6.41
C LEU A 48 1.56 -11.68 -6.21
N ALA A 49 2.41 -10.65 -6.13
CA ALA A 49 3.81 -10.82 -5.72
C ALA A 49 3.93 -11.36 -4.28
N ALA A 50 2.92 -11.09 -3.43
CA ALA A 50 2.84 -11.61 -2.07
C ALA A 50 2.45 -13.10 -2.00
N LEU A 51 1.73 -13.64 -2.99
CA LEU A 51 1.18 -15.00 -2.96
C LEU A 51 2.12 -16.09 -3.52
N GLY A 52 3.20 -15.73 -4.20
CA GLY A 52 4.03 -16.65 -5.01
C GLY A 52 5.33 -17.16 -4.43
N GLY A 53 5.70 -16.88 -3.19
CA GLY A 53 7.08 -17.12 -2.75
C GLY A 53 7.33 -17.72 -1.37
N GLY A 54 6.48 -18.57 -0.87
CA GLY A 54 6.64 -19.14 0.44
C GLY A 54 6.96 -20.62 0.50
N ALA A 55 8.14 -21.09 0.21
CA ALA A 55 8.71 -22.28 0.84
C ALA A 55 9.97 -22.74 0.10
N ALA A 56 11.12 -22.22 0.36
CA ALA A 56 12.39 -22.94 0.30
C ALA A 56 13.57 -22.01 0.54
N PHE A 57 13.89 -21.66 1.76
CA PHE A 57 15.28 -21.33 2.17
C PHE A 57 15.37 -21.35 3.69
N ALA A 58 15.20 -22.53 4.29
CA ALA A 58 15.67 -22.78 5.63
C ALA A 58 16.79 -23.80 5.53
N ALA A 59 18.03 -23.34 5.41
CA ALA A 59 19.17 -24.18 5.71
C ALA A 59 20.39 -23.35 6.13
N ALA A 60 20.72 -23.52 7.39
CA ALA A 60 22.07 -23.55 7.95
C ALA A 60 22.93 -22.28 7.90
N HIS A 61 22.95 -21.58 9.02
CA HIS A 61 24.20 -21.18 9.64
C HIS A 61 23.96 -21.05 11.15
N THR A 62 24.52 -21.97 11.91
CA THR A 62 24.58 -21.91 13.37
C THR A 62 25.80 -21.12 13.76
N ASP A 63 25.62 -19.94 14.29
CA ASP A 63 26.60 -19.23 15.09
C ASP A 63 25.90 -18.52 16.25
N ASP A 64 26.58 -18.41 17.40
CA ASP A 64 26.09 -17.89 18.66
C ASP A 64 25.26 -16.60 18.53
N LYS A 65 23.94 -16.73 18.52
CA LYS A 65 23.02 -15.63 18.27
C LYS A 65 22.23 -15.33 19.52
N LYS A 66 22.34 -14.09 19.99
CA LYS A 66 21.30 -13.52 20.84
C LYS A 66 19.97 -13.73 20.13
N SER A 67 19.04 -14.40 20.80
CA SER A 67 17.67 -14.51 20.27
C SER A 67 17.12 -13.10 20.03
N LEU A 68 16.68 -12.86 18.82
CA LEU A 68 16.04 -11.60 18.46
C LEU A 68 14.73 -11.50 19.23
N GLU A 69 14.51 -10.40 19.93
CA GLU A 69 13.22 -10.14 20.57
C GLU A 69 12.18 -9.78 19.50
N THR A 70 11.11 -10.55 19.48
CA THR A 70 10.01 -10.36 18.52
C THR A 70 8.74 -9.94 19.24
N LEU A 71 7.83 -9.31 18.50
CA LEU A 71 6.51 -8.97 18.99
C LEU A 71 5.80 -10.22 19.54
N THR A 72 5.30 -10.11 20.76
CA THR A 72 4.46 -11.11 21.40
C THR A 72 3.16 -10.45 21.84
N VAL A 73 2.03 -10.99 21.39
CA VAL A 73 0.71 -10.46 21.73
C VAL A 73 -0.07 -11.57 22.46
N PRO A 74 -0.04 -11.61 23.80
CA PRO A 74 -0.81 -12.59 24.57
C PRO A 74 -2.30 -12.50 24.24
N GLU A 75 -3.00 -13.64 24.19
CA GLU A 75 -4.44 -13.68 23.88
C GLU A 75 -5.27 -12.76 24.78
N ALA A 76 -4.89 -12.64 26.04
CA ALA A 76 -5.55 -11.75 27.00
C ALA A 76 -5.40 -10.25 26.65
N ASN A 77 -4.43 -9.89 25.80
CA ASN A 77 -4.20 -8.53 25.35
C ASN A 77 -4.88 -8.23 24.01
N VAL A 78 -5.55 -9.22 23.40
CA VAL A 78 -6.24 -9.01 22.11
C VAL A 78 -7.69 -8.61 22.34
N VAL A 79 -8.08 -7.50 21.76
CA VAL A 79 -9.46 -7.01 21.72
C VAL A 79 -9.99 -7.24 20.31
N LEU A 80 -11.02 -8.08 20.19
CA LEU A 80 -11.61 -8.44 18.90
C LEU A 80 -12.67 -7.41 18.49
N ASP A 81 -12.84 -7.23 17.17
CA ASP A 81 -13.91 -6.43 16.56
C ASP A 81 -15.31 -6.85 17.04
N SER A 82 -15.53 -8.14 17.28
CA SER A 82 -16.79 -8.68 17.79
C SER A 82 -17.16 -8.21 19.21
N SER A 83 -16.21 -7.61 19.93
CA SER A 83 -16.45 -7.01 21.25
C SER A 83 -16.86 -5.54 21.20
N LEU A 84 -16.85 -4.93 20.00
CA LEU A 84 -17.24 -3.54 19.82
C LEU A 84 -18.75 -3.41 19.60
N GLU A 85 -19.33 -2.31 20.08
CA GLU A 85 -20.71 -1.96 19.82
C GLU A 85 -20.85 -1.35 18.42
N GLN A 86 -21.75 -1.91 17.61
CA GLN A 86 -22.09 -1.30 16.32
C GLN A 86 -23.08 -0.15 16.53
N ILE A 87 -22.70 1.06 16.09
CA ILE A 87 -23.64 2.17 15.98
C ILE A 87 -24.39 2.10 14.65
N GLU A 88 -25.70 2.36 14.69
CA GLU A 88 -26.58 2.17 13.53
C GLU A 88 -26.37 3.27 12.46
N ASN A 89 -26.17 4.52 12.91
CA ASN A 89 -26.02 5.65 12.00
C ASN A 89 -24.55 6.01 11.82
N ALA A 90 -24.01 5.79 10.60
CA ALA A 90 -22.63 6.14 10.28
C ALA A 90 -22.36 7.65 10.34
N GLU A 91 -23.37 8.50 10.19
CA GLU A 91 -23.24 9.96 10.28
C GLU A 91 -22.89 10.43 11.70
N ASP A 92 -23.08 9.59 12.73
CA ASP A 92 -22.63 9.87 14.08
C ASP A 92 -21.11 9.71 14.24
N ALA A 93 -20.47 9.07 13.27
CA ALA A 93 -19.02 8.88 13.22
C ALA A 93 -18.37 9.83 12.23
N LEU A 94 -18.81 9.78 10.99
CA LEU A 94 -18.25 10.54 9.87
C LEU A 94 -19.37 11.09 9.00
N THR A 95 -19.22 12.33 8.56
CA THR A 95 -20.11 12.96 7.60
C THR A 95 -19.51 12.91 6.19
N LEU A 96 -20.35 12.67 5.19
CA LEU A 96 -19.95 12.77 3.79
C LEU A 96 -19.83 14.25 3.40
N ALA A 97 -18.59 14.73 3.27
CA ALA A 97 -18.34 16.12 2.88
C ALA A 97 -18.60 16.35 1.38
N THR A 98 -18.10 15.45 0.55
CA THR A 98 -18.20 15.56 -0.91
C THR A 98 -18.19 14.17 -1.56
N SER A 99 -18.87 14.06 -2.72
CA SER A 99 -18.73 12.90 -3.61
C SER A 99 -18.43 13.35 -5.04
N VAL A 100 -17.54 12.61 -5.71
CA VAL A 100 -17.05 12.93 -7.05
C VAL A 100 -17.17 11.70 -7.95
N LYS A 101 -17.70 11.89 -9.17
CA LYS A 101 -17.74 10.85 -10.19
C LYS A 101 -16.53 10.99 -11.11
N MET A 102 -15.82 9.90 -11.28
CA MET A 102 -14.61 9.79 -12.11
C MET A 102 -14.77 8.68 -13.17
N PRO A 103 -13.86 8.57 -14.13
CA PRO A 103 -13.85 7.46 -15.08
C PRO A 103 -13.87 6.11 -14.36
N PHE A 104 -14.67 5.17 -14.88
CA PHE A 104 -14.74 3.81 -14.34
C PHE A 104 -13.37 3.14 -14.36
N GLY A 105 -12.94 2.58 -13.23
CA GLY A 105 -11.62 1.95 -13.09
C GLY A 105 -10.53 2.89 -12.60
N THR A 106 -10.85 4.13 -12.21
CA THR A 106 -9.89 5.03 -11.54
C THR A 106 -9.37 4.38 -10.26
N LEU A 107 -8.06 4.49 -10.05
CA LEU A 107 -7.38 4.10 -8.81
C LEU A 107 -6.97 5.37 -8.06
N LEU A 108 -7.07 5.33 -6.73
CA LEU A 108 -6.77 6.49 -5.88
C LEU A 108 -5.85 6.12 -4.73
N TRP A 109 -4.98 7.06 -4.37
CA TRP A 109 -4.13 7.03 -3.18
C TRP A 109 -4.12 8.41 -2.54
N CYS A 110 -4.33 8.44 -1.24
CA CYS A 110 -4.44 9.67 -0.47
C CYS A 110 -3.49 9.60 0.73
N SER A 111 -2.51 10.49 0.76
CA SER A 111 -1.42 10.50 1.74
C SER A 111 -1.48 11.69 2.70
N ASP A 112 -2.35 12.68 2.44
CA ASP A 112 -2.60 13.85 3.28
C ASP A 112 -4.05 14.35 3.16
N ASP A 113 -4.40 15.42 3.90
CA ASP A 113 -5.74 16.03 3.87
C ASP A 113 -5.99 16.95 2.66
N ASN A 114 -5.01 17.12 1.76
CA ASN A 114 -5.07 18.13 0.71
C ASN A 114 -5.40 17.54 -0.66
N VAL A 115 -4.68 16.48 -1.05
CA VAL A 115 -4.75 15.93 -2.40
C VAL A 115 -4.73 14.42 -2.42
N ALA A 116 -5.51 13.80 -3.30
CA ALA A 116 -5.37 12.40 -3.65
C ALA A 116 -4.81 12.26 -5.08
N ALA A 117 -3.84 11.38 -5.24
CA ALA A 117 -3.33 10.98 -6.55
C ALA A 117 -4.30 10.00 -7.20
N CYS A 118 -4.59 10.21 -8.47
CA CYS A 118 -5.52 9.40 -9.26
C CYS A 118 -4.83 8.86 -10.51
N LEU A 119 -4.98 7.57 -10.77
CA LEU A 119 -4.65 6.98 -12.06
C LEU A 119 -5.95 6.85 -12.86
N LEU A 120 -6.12 7.73 -13.84
CA LEU A 120 -7.34 7.89 -14.63
C LEU A 120 -7.24 7.03 -15.89
N PRO A 121 -8.05 5.97 -16.05
CA PRO A 121 -8.06 5.19 -17.28
C PRO A 121 -8.62 6.02 -18.43
N THR A 122 -8.05 5.87 -19.62
CA THR A 122 -8.53 6.49 -20.83
C THR A 122 -9.35 5.52 -21.69
N GLU A 123 -10.12 6.03 -22.63
CA GLU A 123 -10.81 5.22 -23.63
C GLU A 123 -9.92 4.89 -24.83
N THR A 124 -8.77 5.52 -24.93
CA THR A 124 -7.81 5.37 -26.02
C THR A 124 -6.80 4.25 -25.75
N ALA A 125 -6.12 3.81 -26.81
CA ALA A 125 -5.07 2.81 -26.69
C ALA A 125 -3.77 3.39 -26.12
N LYS A 126 -3.56 4.67 -26.28
CA LYS A 126 -2.45 5.48 -25.79
C LYS A 126 -2.96 6.90 -25.47
N PRO A 127 -2.65 7.43 -24.30
CA PRO A 127 -2.11 6.72 -23.13
C PRO A 127 -3.14 5.74 -22.56
N LEU A 128 -2.68 4.70 -21.85
CA LEU A 128 -3.56 3.77 -21.13
C LEU A 128 -4.19 4.45 -19.91
N ALA A 129 -3.43 5.31 -19.27
CA ALA A 129 -3.84 6.06 -18.10
C ALA A 129 -3.18 7.44 -18.06
N GLN A 130 -3.84 8.36 -17.38
CA GLN A 130 -3.37 9.71 -17.07
C GLN A 130 -3.27 9.89 -15.57
N VAL A 131 -2.46 10.84 -15.09
CA VAL A 131 -2.45 11.20 -13.68
C VAL A 131 -3.39 12.36 -13.44
N GLY A 132 -4.32 12.16 -12.50
CA GLY A 132 -5.16 13.20 -11.94
C GLY A 132 -4.72 13.57 -10.52
N LEU A 133 -4.96 14.81 -10.13
CA LEU A 133 -4.87 15.28 -8.76
C LEU A 133 -6.26 15.75 -8.32
N LEU A 134 -6.80 15.07 -7.31
CA LEU A 134 -8.08 15.41 -6.71
C LEU A 134 -7.84 16.31 -5.49
N ASP A 135 -8.26 17.55 -5.56
CA ASP A 135 -8.28 18.46 -4.41
C ASP A 135 -9.40 18.04 -3.44
N LEU A 136 -9.03 17.71 -2.22
CA LEU A 136 -9.96 17.18 -1.21
C LEU A 136 -10.86 18.25 -0.59
N THR A 137 -10.55 19.53 -0.81
CA THR A 137 -11.36 20.64 -0.30
C THR A 137 -12.48 21.01 -1.26
N SER A 138 -12.13 21.13 -2.54
CA SER A 138 -13.11 21.50 -3.59
C SER A 138 -13.82 20.29 -4.20
N GLY A 139 -13.22 19.11 -4.15
CA GLY A 139 -13.67 17.92 -4.88
C GLY A 139 -13.37 17.99 -6.38
N GLU A 140 -12.54 18.93 -6.82
CA GLU A 140 -12.14 19.06 -8.23
C GLU A 140 -10.96 18.15 -8.54
N CYS A 141 -11.06 17.36 -9.62
CA CYS A 141 -9.97 16.54 -10.12
C CYS A 141 -9.44 17.15 -11.42
N THR A 142 -8.17 17.52 -11.42
CA THR A 142 -7.47 18.04 -12.60
C THR A 142 -6.52 17.00 -13.17
N THR A 143 -6.46 16.83 -14.49
CA THR A 143 -5.44 16.02 -15.13
C THR A 143 -4.10 16.76 -15.05
N ALA A 144 -3.16 16.17 -14.32
CA ALA A 144 -1.84 16.76 -14.08
C ALA A 144 -0.76 16.23 -15.05
N ILE A 145 -0.91 14.98 -15.52
CA ILE A 145 -0.01 14.37 -16.51
C ILE A 145 -0.90 13.65 -17.53
N GLU A 146 -0.91 14.17 -18.76
CA GLU A 146 -1.74 13.64 -19.85
C GLU A 146 -1.06 12.45 -20.56
N HIS A 147 0.28 12.47 -20.65
CA HIS A 147 1.10 11.49 -21.37
C HIS A 147 2.33 11.11 -20.55
N ALA A 148 2.79 9.87 -20.68
CA ALA A 148 4.08 9.48 -20.13
C ALA A 148 5.21 10.29 -20.74
N VAL A 149 6.24 10.61 -19.97
CA VAL A 149 7.45 11.31 -20.49
C VAL A 149 8.12 10.45 -21.56
N GLY A 150 8.13 9.14 -21.38
CA GLY A 150 8.70 8.16 -22.31
C GLY A 150 7.70 7.58 -23.32
N GLU A 151 6.55 8.21 -23.59
CA GLU A 151 5.50 7.64 -24.45
C GLU A 151 6.00 7.30 -25.87
N ASP A 152 6.84 8.15 -26.46
CA ASP A 152 7.44 7.92 -27.79
C ASP A 152 8.40 6.72 -27.80
N GLU A 153 8.93 6.34 -26.63
CA GLU A 153 9.80 5.19 -26.42
C GLU A 153 9.02 3.92 -26.01
N GLY A 154 7.70 4.00 -25.87
CA GLY A 154 6.83 2.88 -25.52
C GLY A 154 6.46 2.79 -24.05
N PHE A 155 6.87 3.75 -23.21
CA PHE A 155 6.52 3.79 -21.81
C PHE A 155 5.07 4.26 -21.59
N GLU A 156 4.43 3.70 -20.58
CA GLU A 156 3.10 4.07 -20.10
C GLU A 156 3.14 4.34 -18.58
N ILE A 157 2.20 5.13 -18.07
CA ILE A 157 2.10 5.42 -16.62
C ILE A 157 1.44 4.25 -15.90
N TYR A 158 2.05 3.76 -14.80
CA TYR A 158 1.57 2.59 -14.05
C TYR A 158 1.19 2.85 -12.60
N ASP A 159 1.87 3.77 -11.92
CA ASP A 159 1.63 4.07 -10.51
C ASP A 159 1.90 5.53 -10.23
N VAL A 160 1.22 6.10 -9.23
CA VAL A 160 1.40 7.49 -8.81
C VAL A 160 1.11 7.66 -7.33
N ARG A 161 1.90 8.50 -6.67
CA ARG A 161 1.61 9.03 -5.33
C ARG A 161 1.79 10.53 -5.33
N ALA A 162 0.96 11.23 -4.55
CA ALA A 162 1.08 12.68 -4.39
C ALA A 162 0.70 13.13 -2.97
N ASN A 163 1.17 14.30 -2.63
CA ASN A 163 0.74 15.11 -1.49
C ASN A 163 0.77 16.59 -1.87
N GLY A 164 0.46 17.49 -0.95
CA GLY A 164 0.43 18.93 -1.22
C GLY A 164 1.76 19.54 -1.71
N HIS A 165 2.88 18.80 -1.68
CA HIS A 165 4.20 19.28 -2.12
C HIS A 165 4.59 18.82 -3.52
N GLY A 166 4.02 17.72 -4.02
CA GLY A 166 4.37 17.18 -5.33
C GLY A 166 3.83 15.78 -5.59
N ALA A 167 4.25 15.23 -6.72
CA ALA A 167 3.92 13.88 -7.14
C ALA A 167 5.15 13.10 -7.56
N ILE A 168 5.08 11.78 -7.39
CA ILE A 168 6.02 10.79 -7.87
C ILE A 168 5.24 9.72 -8.62
N TRP A 169 5.75 9.28 -9.79
CA TRP A 169 5.08 8.25 -10.58
C TRP A 169 6.07 7.32 -11.26
N THR A 170 5.58 6.13 -11.64
CA THR A 170 6.34 5.18 -12.45
C THR A 170 5.79 5.11 -13.86
N GLU A 171 6.72 5.05 -14.80
CA GLU A 171 6.45 4.69 -16.18
C GLU A 171 7.15 3.38 -16.51
N ALA A 172 6.54 2.52 -17.33
CA ALA A 172 7.15 1.26 -17.71
C ALA A 172 6.85 0.91 -19.18
N ASP A 173 7.83 0.30 -19.83
CA ASP A 173 7.62 -0.56 -20.99
C ASP A 173 7.60 -2.01 -20.51
N ILE A 174 6.37 -2.53 -20.32
CA ILE A 174 6.19 -3.90 -19.84
C ILE A 174 6.72 -4.94 -20.82
N MET A 175 6.76 -4.63 -22.10
CA MET A 175 7.18 -5.59 -23.13
C MET A 175 8.69 -5.85 -23.04
N ASP A 176 9.45 -4.81 -22.75
CA ASP A 176 10.90 -4.87 -22.61
C ASP A 176 11.34 -4.99 -21.13
N GLY A 177 10.39 -4.87 -20.20
CA GLY A 177 10.64 -4.97 -18.75
C GLY A 177 11.41 -3.79 -18.19
N LEU A 178 11.31 -2.63 -18.84
CA LEU A 178 11.97 -1.40 -18.43
C LEU A 178 11.02 -0.53 -17.61
N TRP A 179 11.56 0.18 -16.62
CA TRP A 179 10.79 1.13 -15.83
C TRP A 179 11.60 2.38 -15.50
N ARG A 180 10.89 3.49 -15.29
CA ARG A 180 11.43 4.77 -14.86
C ARG A 180 10.60 5.35 -13.73
N VAL A 181 11.25 6.05 -12.80
CA VAL A 181 10.60 6.80 -11.73
C VAL A 181 10.81 8.27 -11.99
N TYR A 182 9.73 9.03 -12.01
CA TYR A 182 9.74 10.48 -12.16
C TYR A 182 9.14 11.15 -10.93
N GLY A 183 9.55 12.40 -10.69
CA GLY A 183 8.97 13.25 -9.66
C GLY A 183 8.84 14.70 -10.12
N ALA A 184 7.85 15.40 -9.60
CA ALA A 184 7.64 16.83 -9.84
C ALA A 184 7.16 17.55 -8.60
N ALA A 185 7.58 18.80 -8.40
CA ALA A 185 7.03 19.66 -7.36
C ALA A 185 5.64 20.17 -7.72
N ALA A 186 4.76 20.34 -6.76
CA ALA A 186 3.48 21.01 -6.93
C ALA A 186 3.62 22.50 -6.61
N SER A 187 3.02 23.35 -7.43
CA SER A 187 2.86 24.78 -7.20
C SER A 187 1.55 25.25 -7.78
N ASP A 188 0.75 25.96 -6.98
CA ASP A 188 -0.54 26.54 -7.42
C ASP A 188 -1.51 25.50 -8.06
N GLY A 189 -1.51 24.27 -7.54
CA GLY A 189 -2.38 23.20 -8.02
C GLY A 189 -1.92 22.50 -9.32
N ALA A 190 -0.75 22.84 -9.84
CA ALA A 190 -0.14 22.22 -11.02
C ALA A 190 1.21 21.56 -10.67
N LEU A 191 1.58 20.53 -11.43
CA LEU A 191 2.92 19.94 -11.36
C LEU A 191 3.91 20.73 -12.23
N GLY A 192 5.12 20.91 -11.68
CA GLY A 192 6.25 21.45 -12.40
C GLY A 192 6.86 20.46 -13.38
N GLU A 193 8.09 20.74 -13.81
CA GLU A 193 8.82 19.88 -14.73
C GLU A 193 9.13 18.50 -14.14
N ALA A 194 8.88 17.45 -14.91
CA ALA A 194 9.20 16.08 -14.53
C ALA A 194 10.71 15.86 -14.43
N GLN A 195 11.17 15.31 -13.31
CA GLN A 195 12.57 14.96 -13.09
C GLN A 195 12.71 13.44 -13.07
N LEU A 196 13.59 12.87 -13.90
CA LEU A 196 13.95 11.45 -13.83
C LEU A 196 14.75 11.18 -12.55
N LEU A 197 14.27 10.27 -11.72
CA LEU A 197 14.84 9.94 -10.40
C LEU A 197 15.57 8.61 -10.38
N ASP A 198 15.05 7.62 -11.11
CA ASP A 198 15.61 6.26 -11.20
C ASP A 198 15.10 5.54 -12.44
N GLU A 199 15.84 4.51 -12.84
CA GLU A 199 15.44 3.61 -13.91
C GLU A 199 15.94 2.19 -13.63
N GLY A 200 15.32 1.21 -14.27
CA GLY A 200 15.71 -0.19 -14.12
C GLY A 200 15.14 -1.08 -15.22
N ASP A 201 15.48 -2.34 -15.12
CA ASP A 201 15.23 -3.38 -16.10
C ASP A 201 14.59 -4.62 -15.48
N VAL A 202 14.54 -5.72 -16.23
CA VAL A 202 13.95 -7.02 -15.85
C VAL A 202 14.55 -7.65 -14.59
N ASP A 203 15.72 -7.22 -14.14
CA ASP A 203 16.33 -7.73 -12.90
C ASP A 203 15.75 -7.10 -11.64
N TRP A 204 14.97 -6.03 -11.79
CA TRP A 204 14.34 -5.29 -10.71
C TRP A 204 12.82 -5.22 -10.89
N GLU A 205 12.08 -5.34 -9.78
CA GLU A 205 10.64 -5.11 -9.82
C GLU A 205 10.34 -3.64 -10.10
N MET A 206 9.20 -3.38 -10.74
CA MET A 206 8.69 -2.03 -10.88
C MET A 206 8.53 -1.40 -9.47
N PRO A 207 9.11 -0.21 -9.23
CA PRO A 207 9.13 0.39 -7.92
C PRO A 207 7.75 0.66 -7.35
N SER A 208 7.57 0.34 -6.07
CA SER A 208 6.44 0.79 -5.29
C SER A 208 6.74 2.15 -4.68
N LEU A 209 5.76 3.05 -4.74
CA LEU A 209 5.92 4.46 -4.42
C LEU A 209 5.31 4.84 -3.06
N ALA A 210 5.86 5.87 -2.43
CA ALA A 210 5.29 6.57 -1.30
C ALA A 210 5.66 8.06 -1.36
N VAL A 211 4.97 8.88 -0.59
CA VAL A 211 5.29 10.30 -0.39
C VAL A 211 5.25 10.63 1.10
N ALA A 212 6.17 11.46 1.56
CA ALA A 212 6.15 11.98 2.93
C ALA A 212 6.88 13.32 2.98
N GLY A 213 6.25 14.32 3.60
CA GLY A 213 6.78 15.68 3.59
C GLY A 213 7.05 16.17 2.18
N GLY A 214 8.18 16.84 1.97
CA GLY A 214 8.60 17.39 0.66
C GLY A 214 9.31 16.39 -0.25
N TYR A 215 9.14 15.07 -0.06
CA TYR A 215 9.89 14.02 -0.75
C TYR A 215 8.99 12.98 -1.40
N GLY A 216 9.39 12.54 -2.59
CA GLY A 216 8.96 11.29 -3.19
C GLY A 216 9.89 10.15 -2.75
N TYR A 217 9.31 8.99 -2.44
CA TYR A 217 10.01 7.78 -2.00
C TYR A 217 9.67 6.63 -2.93
N TRP A 218 10.63 5.76 -3.18
CA TRP A 218 10.39 4.52 -3.92
C TRP A 218 11.25 3.38 -3.40
N GLN A 219 10.69 2.20 -3.52
CA GLN A 219 11.32 0.97 -3.11
C GLN A 219 11.88 0.26 -4.35
N ARG A 220 13.18 0.00 -4.37
CA ARG A 220 13.85 -0.80 -5.40
C ARG A 220 14.05 -2.21 -4.89
N LEU A 221 13.34 -3.17 -5.46
CA LEU A 221 13.37 -4.57 -5.06
C LEU A 221 13.97 -5.44 -6.16
N PRO A 222 14.90 -6.37 -5.83
CA PRO A 222 15.38 -7.33 -6.81
C PRO A 222 14.27 -8.31 -7.20
N GLN A 223 14.21 -8.70 -8.48
CA GLN A 223 13.33 -9.79 -8.93
C GLN A 223 13.73 -11.11 -8.28
N LEU A 224 12.72 -11.96 -8.01
CA LEU A 224 12.94 -13.25 -7.36
C LEU A 224 13.81 -14.21 -8.21
N ASP A 225 13.62 -14.15 -9.53
CA ASP A 225 14.29 -15.02 -10.50
C ASP A 225 15.35 -14.27 -11.35
N GLY A 226 15.59 -12.96 -11.06
CA GLY A 226 16.53 -12.12 -11.78
C GLY A 226 17.99 -12.32 -11.36
N ASN A 227 18.91 -11.71 -12.10
CA ASN A 227 20.34 -11.71 -11.77
C ASN A 227 20.60 -10.93 -10.47
N ALA A 228 19.80 -9.90 -10.20
CA ALA A 228 19.89 -9.09 -8.98
C ALA A 228 19.26 -9.74 -7.73
N ARG A 229 18.78 -10.98 -7.79
CA ARG A 229 18.07 -11.67 -6.69
C ARG A 229 18.79 -11.73 -5.35
N VAL A 230 20.10 -11.54 -5.36
CA VAL A 230 20.97 -11.55 -4.17
C VAL A 230 21.31 -10.15 -3.66
N GLU A 231 20.89 -9.12 -4.41
CA GLU A 231 21.09 -7.73 -4.03
C GLU A 231 20.17 -7.32 -2.89
N ASP A 232 20.55 -6.26 -2.20
CA ASP A 232 19.73 -5.63 -1.16
C ASP A 232 18.55 -4.87 -1.76
N SER A 233 17.45 -4.84 -1.03
CA SER A 233 16.35 -3.94 -1.32
C SER A 233 16.66 -2.55 -0.79
N LEU A 234 16.38 -1.53 -1.58
CA LEU A 234 16.66 -0.14 -1.23
C LEU A 234 15.37 0.66 -1.12
N LEU A 235 15.28 1.49 -0.09
CA LEU A 235 14.38 2.64 -0.07
C LEU A 235 15.18 3.85 -0.50
N LYS A 236 14.74 4.49 -1.58
CA LYS A 236 15.34 5.71 -2.12
C LYS A 236 14.36 6.86 -1.97
N ARG A 237 14.85 8.09 -1.98
CA ARG A 237 14.04 9.31 -2.02
C ARG A 237 14.69 10.40 -2.83
N ALA A 238 13.87 11.37 -3.25
CA ALA A 238 14.33 12.64 -3.80
C ALA A 238 13.39 13.77 -3.34
N PRO A 239 13.90 15.00 -3.11
CA PRO A 239 13.04 16.16 -2.94
C PRO A 239 12.22 16.40 -4.21
N PHE A 240 10.98 16.79 -4.08
CA PHE A 240 10.18 17.17 -5.26
C PHE A 240 10.84 18.32 -6.02
N GLY A 241 10.89 18.19 -7.35
CA GLY A 241 11.54 19.15 -8.23
C GLY A 241 13.07 19.02 -8.33
N SER A 242 13.66 18.00 -7.68
CA SER A 242 15.09 17.68 -7.79
C SER A 242 15.28 16.36 -8.52
N SER A 243 16.34 16.24 -9.32
CA SER A 243 16.77 14.99 -9.94
C SER A 243 17.78 14.21 -9.08
N THR A 244 18.12 14.73 -7.88
CA THR A 244 19.11 14.09 -7.00
C THR A 244 18.42 13.12 -6.06
N ALA A 245 18.66 11.83 -6.27
CA ALA A 245 18.16 10.76 -5.43
C ALA A 245 19.21 10.30 -4.40
N GLU A 246 18.76 9.87 -3.23
CA GLU A 246 19.60 9.26 -2.20
C GLU A 246 18.99 7.97 -1.67
N VAL A 247 19.83 7.06 -1.17
CA VAL A 247 19.40 5.86 -0.45
C VAL A 247 19.16 6.22 1.00
N VAL A 248 17.95 5.96 1.49
CA VAL A 248 17.54 6.23 2.88
C VAL A 248 17.67 4.98 3.74
N TYR A 249 17.36 3.83 3.16
CA TYR A 249 17.35 2.56 3.88
C TYR A 249 17.74 1.40 2.95
N ALA A 250 18.55 0.47 3.46
CA ALA A 250 18.87 -0.77 2.79
C ALA A 250 18.42 -1.97 3.63
N SER A 251 17.83 -2.96 3.00
CA SER A 251 17.39 -4.19 3.64
C SER A 251 18.15 -5.37 3.05
N GLU A 252 18.78 -6.17 3.88
CA GLU A 252 19.37 -7.44 3.43
C GLU A 252 18.29 -8.35 2.84
N GLY A 253 18.28 -8.50 1.53
CA GLY A 253 17.24 -9.17 0.77
C GLY A 253 15.93 -8.35 0.67
N ARG A 254 14.86 -9.02 0.31
CA ARG A 254 13.60 -8.35 -0.06
C ARG A 254 12.83 -7.83 1.14
N MET A 255 12.35 -6.61 1.06
CA MET A 255 11.31 -6.07 1.95
C MET A 255 9.99 -6.82 1.73
N ALA A 256 9.12 -6.86 2.75
CA ALA A 256 7.91 -7.70 2.71
C ALA A 256 6.79 -7.15 1.85
N CYS A 257 6.51 -5.86 1.95
CA CYS A 257 5.42 -5.18 1.24
C CYS A 257 5.82 -3.78 0.79
N ALA A 258 4.96 -3.14 0.01
CA ALA A 258 5.16 -1.78 -0.47
C ALA A 258 5.28 -0.78 0.70
N PRO A 259 6.00 0.33 0.54
CA PRO A 259 6.06 1.41 1.52
C PRO A 259 4.67 2.07 1.63
N ILE A 260 4.26 2.41 2.84
CA ILE A 260 2.98 3.09 3.09
C ILE A 260 3.23 4.48 3.65
N SER A 261 2.69 5.48 2.97
CA SER A 261 2.68 6.88 3.43
C SER A 261 1.76 7.05 4.64
N CYS A 262 2.22 7.73 5.68
CA CYS A 262 1.47 7.95 6.91
C CYS A 262 1.49 9.45 7.29
N GLY A 263 1.24 10.33 6.32
CA GLY A 263 1.41 11.78 6.48
C GLY A 263 2.87 12.21 6.34
N ASP A 264 3.46 12.73 7.42
CA ASP A 264 4.87 13.19 7.44
C ASP A 264 5.89 12.05 7.60
N ALA A 265 5.43 10.81 7.62
CA ALA A 265 6.26 9.63 7.75
C ALA A 265 5.82 8.54 6.79
N LEU A 266 6.63 7.50 6.68
CA LEU A 266 6.27 6.28 5.97
C LEU A 266 6.71 5.05 6.77
N VAL A 267 6.08 3.92 6.47
CA VAL A 267 6.44 2.61 7.01
C VAL A 267 6.99 1.72 5.91
N VAL A 268 8.10 1.07 6.20
CA VAL A 268 8.69 0.01 5.38
C VAL A 268 8.84 -1.26 6.19
N THR A 269 9.01 -2.39 5.51
CA THR A 269 9.07 -3.72 6.14
C THR A 269 10.33 -4.48 5.74
N PRO A 270 11.52 -3.98 6.13
CA PRO A 270 12.78 -4.64 5.83
C PRO A 270 12.92 -5.96 6.60
N ARG A 271 13.88 -6.78 6.19
CA ARG A 271 14.36 -7.88 7.02
C ARG A 271 15.19 -7.34 8.18
N ALA A 272 14.95 -7.88 9.37
CA ALA A 272 15.84 -7.64 10.48
C ALA A 272 17.18 -8.34 10.22
N ARG A 273 18.28 -7.66 10.56
CA ARG A 273 19.64 -8.20 10.37
C ARG A 273 19.92 -9.27 11.41
N THR A 274 19.61 -10.50 11.06
CA THR A 274 19.86 -11.70 11.89
C THR A 274 19.88 -12.94 11.01
N SER A 275 20.30 -14.07 11.58
CA SER A 275 20.16 -15.35 10.91
C SER A 275 18.72 -15.84 11.02
N GLY A 276 18.10 -16.05 9.94
CA GLY A 276 16.69 -16.40 9.81
C GLY A 276 15.91 -15.29 9.12
N THR A 277 14.68 -15.57 8.80
CA THR A 277 13.81 -14.59 8.14
C THR A 277 12.89 -13.96 9.17
N TYR A 278 13.23 -12.75 9.57
CA TYR A 278 12.38 -11.90 10.40
C TYR A 278 12.12 -10.61 9.64
N TYR A 279 10.91 -10.11 9.71
CA TYR A 279 10.56 -8.81 9.17
C TYR A 279 10.40 -7.79 10.30
N GLN A 280 10.76 -6.56 10.01
CA GLN A 280 10.68 -5.46 10.95
C GLN A 280 9.73 -4.40 10.39
N LEU A 281 8.74 -3.99 11.17
CA LEU A 281 7.99 -2.77 10.89
C LEU A 281 8.91 -1.60 11.22
N THR A 282 9.11 -0.69 10.29
CA THR A 282 10.08 0.41 10.45
C THR A 282 9.45 1.71 10.02
N ARG A 283 9.30 2.65 10.95
CA ARG A 283 8.83 4.00 10.68
C ARG A 283 9.99 4.91 10.34
N ILE A 284 9.87 5.62 9.22
CA ILE A 284 10.87 6.57 8.73
C ILE A 284 10.22 7.95 8.71
N ASP A 285 10.91 8.91 9.30
CA ASP A 285 10.54 10.33 9.22
C ASP A 285 10.74 10.84 7.79
N GLY A 286 9.69 11.42 7.21
CA GLY A 286 9.68 11.82 5.81
C GLY A 286 10.61 12.97 5.46
N ALA A 287 10.92 13.86 6.41
CA ALA A 287 11.79 14.98 6.17
C ALA A 287 13.27 14.62 6.31
N THR A 288 13.61 13.86 7.36
CA THR A 288 15.00 13.53 7.69
C THR A 288 15.48 12.21 7.09
N GLY A 289 14.55 11.26 6.80
CA GLY A 289 14.89 9.89 6.42
C GLY A 289 15.33 9.02 7.60
N ALA A 290 15.27 9.54 8.82
CA ALA A 290 15.69 8.81 10.01
C ALA A 290 14.65 7.78 10.44
N VAL A 291 15.11 6.62 10.92
CA VAL A 291 14.25 5.64 11.59
C VAL A 291 13.83 6.20 12.94
N THR A 292 12.52 6.27 13.18
CA THR A 292 11.95 6.84 14.39
C THR A 292 11.22 5.82 15.26
N ASP A 293 10.87 4.67 14.71
CA ASP A 293 10.30 3.55 15.47
C ASP A 293 10.52 2.23 14.73
N ALA A 294 10.54 1.12 15.46
CA ALA A 294 10.72 -0.22 14.91
C ALA A 294 10.05 -1.29 15.78
N CYS A 295 9.53 -2.32 15.13
CA CYS A 295 8.96 -3.49 15.80
C CYS A 295 9.27 -4.75 14.97
N VAL A 296 9.91 -5.75 15.57
CA VAL A 296 10.25 -7.00 14.90
C VAL A 296 9.13 -8.00 15.04
N LEU A 297 8.67 -8.54 13.92
CA LEU A 297 7.63 -9.57 13.89
C LEU A 297 8.21 -10.96 14.14
N PRO A 298 7.40 -11.91 14.65
CA PRO A 298 7.79 -13.31 14.77
C PRO A 298 8.33 -13.91 13.48
N SER A 299 9.25 -14.87 13.60
CA SER A 299 9.79 -15.59 12.46
C SER A 299 8.68 -16.24 11.62
N SER A 300 8.82 -16.19 10.32
CA SER A 300 7.86 -16.69 9.33
C SER A 300 6.57 -15.86 9.19
N MET A 301 6.37 -14.83 10.01
CA MET A 301 5.30 -13.88 9.81
C MET A 301 5.75 -12.83 8.78
N LYS A 302 5.16 -12.88 7.59
CA LYS A 302 5.39 -11.90 6.54
C LYS A 302 4.22 -10.94 6.49
N PRO A 303 4.41 -9.63 6.77
CA PRO A 303 3.35 -8.67 6.61
C PRO A 303 2.97 -8.52 5.14
N LEU A 304 1.69 -8.39 4.87
CA LEU A 304 1.12 -8.03 3.56
C LEU A 304 0.98 -6.51 3.43
N GLU A 305 0.86 -5.86 4.58
CA GLU A 305 0.65 -4.44 4.69
C GLU A 305 1.11 -3.96 6.06
N ALA A 306 1.71 -2.78 6.12
CA ALA A 306 2.09 -2.16 7.38
C ALA A 306 2.00 -0.64 7.28
N GLY A 307 1.39 -0.01 8.27
CA GLY A 307 1.22 1.43 8.37
C GLY A 307 1.49 1.94 9.78
N TRP A 308 1.24 3.21 9.97
CA TRP A 308 1.40 3.90 11.25
C TRP A 308 0.19 4.79 11.52
N GLY A 309 -0.24 4.79 12.77
CA GLY A 309 -1.35 5.60 13.22
C GLY A 309 -1.10 6.25 14.58
N ARG A 310 -2.16 6.81 15.18
CA ARG A 310 -2.09 7.46 16.49
C ARG A 310 -1.68 6.51 17.62
N THR A 311 -1.87 5.21 17.42
CA THR A 311 -1.54 4.16 18.41
C THR A 311 -0.23 3.44 18.11
N GLY A 312 0.46 3.80 17.04
CA GLY A 312 1.69 3.16 16.60
C GLY A 312 1.50 2.32 15.34
N PHE A 313 2.32 1.26 15.19
CA PHE A 313 2.24 0.40 14.02
C PHE A 313 0.89 -0.31 13.90
N ASN A 314 0.35 -0.31 12.69
CA ASN A 314 -0.65 -1.28 12.28
C ASN A 314 -0.06 -2.19 11.20
N PHE A 315 -0.50 -3.43 11.15
CA PHE A 315 -0.06 -4.37 10.13
C PHE A 315 -1.11 -5.44 9.88
N ALA A 316 -1.09 -5.98 8.66
CA ALA A 316 -1.88 -7.14 8.29
C ALA A 316 -0.96 -8.24 7.78
N PHE A 317 -1.31 -9.48 8.02
CA PHE A 317 -0.63 -10.63 7.46
C PHE A 317 -1.61 -11.73 7.10
N ASP A 318 -1.21 -12.56 6.15
CA ASP A 318 -1.91 -13.76 5.79
C ASP A 318 -1.08 -14.96 6.26
N GLY A 319 -1.69 -15.80 7.05
CA GLY A 319 -1.07 -17.02 7.51
C GLY A 319 -2.14 -18.08 7.72
N ILE A 320 -1.90 -19.26 7.21
CA ILE A 320 -2.75 -20.42 7.45
C ILE A 320 -2.50 -21.05 8.84
N TYR A 321 -1.58 -20.47 9.61
CA TYR A 321 -1.19 -20.97 10.93
C TYR A 321 -1.56 -19.98 12.00
N ASN A 322 -1.99 -20.50 13.15
CA ASN A 322 -2.06 -19.74 14.38
C ASN A 322 -0.63 -19.66 14.96
N TYR A 323 -0.12 -18.45 15.11
CA TYR A 323 1.22 -18.21 15.65
C TYR A 323 1.28 -18.30 17.18
N GLY A 324 0.17 -18.62 17.85
CA GLY A 324 0.06 -18.59 19.29
C GLY A 324 0.01 -17.14 19.83
N ASP A 325 0.04 -17.02 21.15
CA ASP A 325 0.15 -15.74 21.86
C ASP A 325 -0.84 -14.65 21.36
N GLY A 326 -2.06 -15.04 20.98
CA GLY A 326 -3.14 -14.16 20.56
C GLY A 326 -3.09 -13.71 19.09
N ILE A 327 -1.98 -13.90 18.37
CA ILE A 327 -1.88 -13.56 16.95
C ILE A 327 -2.51 -14.67 16.12
N SER A 328 -3.59 -14.36 15.41
CA SER A 328 -4.30 -15.28 14.54
C SER A 328 -4.17 -14.86 13.07
N ASN A 329 -4.63 -15.73 12.19
CA ASN A 329 -4.59 -15.49 10.75
C ASN A 329 -5.53 -14.39 10.32
N LEU A 330 -5.17 -13.72 9.25
CA LEU A 330 -5.95 -12.78 8.46
C LEU A 330 -6.62 -11.69 9.30
N GLY A 331 -6.15 -10.51 9.13
CA GLY A 331 -6.70 -9.32 9.74
C GLY A 331 -5.65 -8.25 9.99
N THR A 332 -6.12 -7.14 10.49
CA THR A 332 -5.28 -6.00 10.87
C THR A 332 -5.11 -5.98 12.37
N TYR A 333 -3.88 -5.79 12.80
CA TYR A 333 -3.50 -5.60 14.20
C TYR A 333 -2.99 -4.18 14.40
N MET A 334 -3.42 -3.53 15.46
CA MET A 334 -2.89 -2.23 15.90
C MET A 334 -2.96 -2.12 17.43
N PRO A 335 -2.02 -1.39 18.07
CA PRO A 335 -2.14 -1.08 19.49
C PRO A 335 -3.42 -0.30 19.76
N LEU A 336 -3.98 -0.47 20.95
CA LEU A 336 -5.24 0.15 21.34
C LEU A 336 -5.05 1.56 21.86
N GLU A 337 -4.00 1.75 22.66
CA GLU A 337 -3.77 3.01 23.36
C GLU A 337 -2.98 4.01 22.50
N PRO A 338 -3.35 5.28 22.50
CA PRO A 338 -2.60 6.32 21.82
C PRO A 338 -1.16 6.41 22.32
N LEU A 339 -0.24 6.66 21.37
CA LEU A 339 1.14 6.96 21.72
C LEU A 339 1.26 8.43 22.19
N GLU A 340 1.80 8.62 23.39
CA GLU A 340 2.09 9.98 23.90
C GLU A 340 3.31 10.60 23.19
N SER A 341 4.25 9.75 22.74
CA SER A 341 5.44 10.16 21.99
C SER A 341 6.01 8.97 21.20
N PRO A 342 6.82 9.21 20.14
CA PRO A 342 7.53 8.12 19.48
C PRO A 342 8.35 7.30 20.48
N ARG A 343 8.25 5.98 20.43
CA ARG A 343 8.85 5.05 21.43
C ARG A 343 10.37 5.10 21.47
N LEU A 344 10.99 5.60 20.39
CA LEU A 344 12.43 5.84 20.31
C LEU A 344 12.86 7.25 20.77
N ALA A 345 11.92 8.14 21.07
CA ALA A 345 12.23 9.46 21.61
C ALA A 345 12.71 9.32 23.05
N GLY A 346 14.01 9.16 23.26
CA GLY A 346 14.61 9.01 24.59
C GLY A 346 15.77 8.05 24.66
N THR A 347 16.10 7.37 23.60
CA THR A 347 17.36 6.61 23.48
C THR A 347 18.51 7.54 23.04
N GLU A 348 18.66 8.69 23.70
CA GLU A 348 19.92 9.43 23.67
C GLU A 348 21.01 8.49 24.19
N GLY A 349 21.86 7.98 23.29
CA GLY A 349 22.97 7.09 23.63
C GLY A 349 22.86 5.64 23.17
N ALA A 350 21.83 5.22 22.46
CA ALA A 350 21.90 3.98 21.71
C ALA A 350 22.81 4.20 20.48
N GLU A 351 24.12 4.24 20.74
CA GLU A 351 25.10 4.02 19.68
C GLU A 351 24.82 2.60 19.13
N GLY A 352 24.12 2.56 18.00
CA GLY A 352 24.06 1.32 17.23
C GLY A 352 25.50 0.86 16.93
N PRO A 353 25.75 -0.42 16.70
CA PRO A 353 27.09 -0.86 16.32
C PRO A 353 27.49 -0.02 15.10
N GLY A 354 28.50 0.82 15.31
CA GLY A 354 29.00 1.74 14.30
C GLY A 354 29.40 0.92 13.07
N THR A 355 28.60 1.07 12.03
CA THR A 355 29.08 0.75 10.69
C THR A 355 29.68 2.05 10.18
N ASP A 356 30.91 2.02 9.74
CA ASP A 356 31.59 3.15 9.09
C ASP A 356 30.91 3.55 7.76
N ASP A 357 29.83 2.86 7.40
CA ASP A 357 29.00 3.16 6.23
C ASP A 357 27.78 3.99 6.66
N PRO A 358 27.76 5.30 6.33
CA PRO A 358 26.65 6.17 6.66
C PRO A 358 25.33 5.79 5.95
N HIS A 359 25.38 4.90 4.96
CA HIS A 359 24.22 4.42 4.20
C HIS A 359 23.64 3.11 4.76
N LEU A 360 24.31 2.47 5.71
CA LEU A 360 23.77 1.29 6.36
C LEU A 360 22.91 1.71 7.56
N PRO A 361 21.60 1.43 7.51
CA PRO A 361 20.71 1.82 8.57
C PRO A 361 21.10 1.15 9.89
N VAL A 362 21.12 1.95 10.93
CA VAL A 362 21.19 1.44 12.30
C VAL A 362 20.01 0.49 12.49
N THR A 363 20.29 -0.77 12.72
CA THR A 363 19.26 -1.75 13.04
C THR A 363 18.77 -1.44 14.45
N LEU A 364 17.72 -0.66 14.58
CA LEU A 364 17.02 -0.41 15.84
C LEU A 364 16.13 -1.61 16.22
N ALA A 365 16.40 -2.78 15.61
CA ALA A 365 15.80 -4.03 15.99
C ALA A 365 15.90 -4.17 17.51
N ASN A 366 14.81 -4.38 18.20
CA ASN A 366 14.67 -4.67 19.63
C ASN A 366 14.48 -3.47 20.59
N ILE A 367 14.64 -2.22 20.18
CA ILE A 367 14.46 -1.12 21.13
C ILE A 367 12.97 -0.91 21.48
N ALA A 368 12.10 -0.91 20.47
CA ALA A 368 10.67 -0.69 20.65
C ALA A 368 9.85 -1.98 20.81
N THR A 369 10.34 -3.13 20.37
CA THR A 369 9.59 -4.39 20.35
C THR A 369 9.06 -4.82 21.72
N PRO A 370 9.83 -4.78 22.82
CA PRO A 370 9.30 -5.12 24.14
C PRO A 370 8.18 -4.19 24.59
N ALA A 371 8.27 -2.89 24.28
CA ALA A 371 7.22 -1.93 24.60
C ALA A 371 5.93 -2.24 23.85
N TYR A 372 6.02 -2.60 22.56
CA TYR A 372 4.87 -3.03 21.78
C TYR A 372 4.24 -4.33 22.33
N SER A 373 5.04 -5.28 22.81
CA SER A 373 4.53 -6.53 23.40
C SER A 373 3.75 -6.33 24.69
N ALA A 374 3.93 -5.20 25.37
CA ALA A 374 3.17 -4.86 26.57
C ALA A 374 1.79 -4.24 26.28
N ASP A 375 1.54 -3.83 25.05
CA ASP A 375 0.29 -3.17 24.68
C ASP A 375 -0.91 -4.11 24.65
N GLN A 376 -2.10 -3.53 24.76
CA GLN A 376 -3.32 -4.15 24.26
C GLN A 376 -3.43 -3.90 22.76
N TRP A 377 -3.89 -4.92 22.04
CA TRP A 377 -3.98 -4.91 20.59
C TRP A 377 -5.42 -5.07 20.11
N PHE A 378 -5.85 -4.17 19.26
CA PHE A 378 -7.08 -4.32 18.51
C PHE A 378 -6.85 -5.20 17.30
N HIS A 379 -7.70 -6.22 17.15
CA HIS A 379 -7.70 -7.09 15.98
C HIS A 379 -9.02 -6.92 15.23
N TYR A 380 -8.92 -6.61 13.96
CA TYR A 380 -10.04 -6.46 13.05
C TYR A 380 -9.87 -7.40 11.87
N VAL A 381 -10.90 -8.23 11.59
CA VAL A 381 -10.91 -9.08 10.37
C VAL A 381 -11.07 -8.19 9.15
N ALA A 382 -9.97 -7.88 8.49
CA ALA A 382 -9.91 -6.93 7.39
C ALA A 382 -9.37 -7.60 6.13
N ASN A 383 -9.75 -7.03 4.98
CA ASN A 383 -9.07 -7.34 3.74
C ASN A 383 -7.74 -6.54 3.69
N PRO A 384 -6.57 -7.20 3.61
CA PRO A 384 -5.26 -6.53 3.67
C PRO A 384 -4.90 -5.84 2.35
N LEU A 385 -5.80 -5.07 1.77
CA LEU A 385 -5.55 -4.31 0.53
C LEU A 385 -5.44 -2.79 0.78
N SER A 386 -5.60 -2.35 2.02
CA SER A 386 -5.52 -0.92 2.37
C SER A 386 -5.15 -0.78 3.84
N ALA A 387 -4.04 -0.10 4.11
CA ALA A 387 -3.65 0.23 5.47
C ALA A 387 -4.72 1.12 6.12
N PRO A 388 -4.99 0.95 7.42
CA PRO A 388 -5.87 1.83 8.18
C PRO A 388 -5.42 3.28 8.11
N CYS A 389 -6.39 4.20 8.08
CA CYS A 389 -6.13 5.64 8.24
C CYS A 389 -6.89 6.22 9.44
N TRP A 390 -6.50 7.41 9.85
CA TRP A 390 -7.18 8.14 10.93
C TRP A 390 -7.85 9.39 10.40
N CYS A 391 -9.17 9.50 10.64
CA CYS A 391 -9.98 10.66 10.34
C CYS A 391 -10.53 11.21 11.66
N GLY A 392 -9.93 12.30 12.16
CA GLY A 392 -10.18 12.75 13.52
C GLY A 392 -9.80 11.68 14.56
N ASN A 393 -10.75 11.27 15.40
CA ASN A 393 -10.57 10.24 16.42
C ASN A 393 -10.97 8.83 15.93
N TRP A 394 -11.45 8.71 14.71
CA TRP A 394 -11.88 7.46 14.12
C TRP A 394 -10.78 6.83 13.30
N VAL A 395 -10.52 5.54 13.51
CA VAL A 395 -9.69 4.77 12.59
C VAL A 395 -10.57 4.08 11.55
N LEU A 396 -10.26 4.30 10.28
CA LEU A 396 -10.96 3.63 9.19
C LEU A 396 -10.20 2.36 8.83
N VAL A 397 -10.94 1.25 8.78
CA VAL A 397 -10.43 -0.07 8.42
C VAL A 397 -11.31 -0.65 7.32
N ARG A 398 -10.70 -1.16 6.26
CA ARG A 398 -11.40 -1.86 5.21
C ARG A 398 -11.73 -3.28 5.65
N GLY A 399 -12.97 -3.54 6.03
CA GLY A 399 -13.48 -4.87 6.32
C GLY A 399 -13.83 -5.68 5.07
N GLY A 400 -14.25 -6.92 5.27
CA GLY A 400 -14.65 -7.80 4.17
C GLY A 400 -15.91 -7.35 3.43
N SER A 401 -16.77 -6.54 4.05
CA SER A 401 -18.05 -6.11 3.49
C SER A 401 -18.26 -4.60 3.41
N ALA A 402 -17.43 -3.81 4.07
CA ALA A 402 -17.51 -2.34 4.07
C ALA A 402 -16.24 -1.73 4.66
N VAL A 403 -16.03 -0.44 4.44
CA VAL A 403 -15.13 0.36 5.26
C VAL A 403 -15.84 0.68 6.57
N CYS A 404 -15.15 0.47 7.69
CA CYS A 404 -15.67 0.73 9.01
C CYS A 404 -14.88 1.86 9.67
N ALA A 405 -15.58 2.80 10.29
CA ALA A 405 -15.00 3.79 11.19
C ALA A 405 -15.06 3.23 12.62
N VAL A 406 -13.92 3.12 13.30
CA VAL A 406 -13.77 2.51 14.61
C VAL A 406 -13.29 3.55 15.61
N ASP A 407 -14.03 3.70 16.72
CA ASP A 407 -13.61 4.45 17.90
C ASP A 407 -13.01 3.45 18.90
N LEU A 408 -11.68 3.39 18.93
CA LEU A 408 -10.97 2.45 19.81
C LEU A 408 -11.19 2.76 21.29
N THR A 409 -11.32 4.03 21.65
CA THR A 409 -11.54 4.48 23.02
C THR A 409 -12.97 4.18 23.49
N GLY A 410 -13.96 4.53 22.66
CA GLY A 410 -15.37 4.30 22.93
C GLY A 410 -15.81 2.86 22.73
N ARG A 411 -14.94 1.98 22.22
CA ARG A 411 -15.25 0.57 21.93
C ARG A 411 -16.46 0.39 21.03
N ARG A 412 -16.58 1.18 19.97
CA ARG A 412 -17.70 1.17 19.05
C ARG A 412 -17.24 1.35 17.61
N TYR A 413 -18.07 0.96 16.64
CA TYR A 413 -17.79 1.15 15.23
C TYR A 413 -19.06 1.44 14.43
N ALA A 414 -18.87 2.10 13.29
CA ALA A 414 -19.89 2.33 12.27
C ALA A 414 -19.42 1.72 10.94
N LYS A 415 -20.36 1.13 10.19
CA LYS A 415 -20.11 0.75 8.79
C LYS A 415 -20.47 1.92 7.89
N LEU A 416 -19.55 2.35 7.04
CA LEU A 416 -19.87 3.36 6.03
C LEU A 416 -20.87 2.79 5.02
N PRO A 417 -21.81 3.61 4.55
CA PRO A 417 -22.85 3.16 3.61
C PRO A 417 -22.23 2.75 2.28
N LEU A 418 -22.69 1.61 1.74
CA LEU A 418 -22.31 1.13 0.43
C LEU A 418 -23.11 1.83 -0.67
N GLU A 419 -22.50 1.99 -1.83
CA GLU A 419 -23.20 2.51 -3.02
C GLU A 419 -23.89 1.38 -3.78
N GLU A 420 -25.08 1.65 -4.29
CA GLU A 420 -25.79 0.70 -5.16
C GLU A 420 -24.99 0.46 -6.44
N GLY A 421 -24.77 -0.80 -6.77
CA GLY A 421 -23.98 -1.20 -7.94
C GLY A 421 -22.45 -1.17 -7.74
N SER A 422 -21.97 -1.02 -6.50
CA SER A 422 -20.53 -1.03 -6.21
C SER A 422 -19.85 -2.39 -6.44
N GLY A 423 -20.60 -3.43 -6.74
CA GLY A 423 -20.05 -4.77 -7.04
C GLY A 423 -19.52 -5.51 -5.82
N ASP A 424 -18.88 -6.66 -6.07
CA ASP A 424 -18.45 -7.61 -5.03
C ASP A 424 -17.28 -7.10 -4.17
N TYR A 425 -16.52 -6.13 -4.67
CA TYR A 425 -15.34 -5.60 -3.96
C TYR A 425 -15.65 -4.45 -3.01
N ASN A 426 -16.90 -3.94 -3.03
CA ASN A 426 -17.33 -2.83 -2.19
C ASN A 426 -16.41 -1.60 -2.28
N ASP A 427 -16.34 -0.82 -1.21
CA ASP A 427 -15.48 0.36 -1.16
C ASP A 427 -14.02 0.01 -0.90
N PHE A 428 -13.14 0.77 -1.54
CA PHE A 428 -11.71 0.83 -1.25
C PHE A 428 -11.43 2.01 -0.33
N LEU A 429 -10.44 1.85 0.55
CA LEU A 429 -9.91 2.93 1.36
C LEU A 429 -8.64 3.46 0.69
N ALA A 430 -8.67 4.70 0.22
CA ALA A 430 -7.53 5.33 -0.45
C ALA A 430 -6.57 6.01 0.53
N SER A 431 -7.08 6.48 1.66
CA SER A 431 -6.31 7.22 2.67
C SER A 431 -5.49 6.28 3.54
N THR A 432 -4.27 6.72 3.89
CA THR A 432 -3.34 5.99 4.78
C THR A 432 -2.74 6.89 5.87
N HIS A 433 -3.11 8.17 5.91
CA HIS A 433 -2.54 9.19 6.80
C HIS A 433 -3.38 9.38 8.09
N ILE A 434 -2.87 10.24 8.95
CA ILE A 434 -3.56 10.74 10.14
C ILE A 434 -4.02 12.16 9.83
N GLY A 435 -5.32 12.39 9.70
CA GLY A 435 -5.86 13.67 9.26
C GLY A 435 -7.28 13.95 9.74
N GLN A 436 -7.92 14.87 9.07
CA GLN A 436 -9.32 15.25 9.25
C GLN A 436 -10.20 14.79 8.07
N ARG A 437 -9.58 14.25 7.02
CA ARG A 437 -10.27 13.72 5.86
C ARG A 437 -9.86 12.28 5.59
N ALA A 438 -10.83 11.51 5.11
CA ALA A 438 -10.57 10.18 4.61
C ALA A 438 -11.26 10.00 3.25
N VAL A 439 -10.63 9.28 2.35
CA VAL A 439 -11.14 9.04 1.00
C VAL A 439 -11.45 7.57 0.83
N THR A 440 -12.70 7.28 0.44
CA THR A 440 -13.10 5.95 -0.04
C THR A 440 -13.56 6.04 -1.48
N TYR A 441 -13.48 4.94 -2.23
CA TYR A 441 -13.96 4.91 -3.60
C TYR A 441 -14.44 3.50 -3.99
N CYS A 442 -15.35 3.44 -4.97
CA CYS A 442 -15.81 2.19 -5.54
C CYS A 442 -16.13 2.37 -7.03
N ASN A 443 -16.10 1.26 -7.77
CA ASN A 443 -16.59 1.25 -9.15
C ASN A 443 -18.07 0.88 -9.17
N VAL A 444 -18.87 1.73 -9.73
CA VAL A 444 -20.32 1.57 -9.90
C VAL A 444 -20.62 1.13 -11.33
N ASP A 445 -21.25 -0.02 -11.50
CA ASP A 445 -21.63 -0.55 -12.83
C ASP A 445 -23.00 -1.26 -12.71
N TYR A 446 -24.08 -0.50 -12.88
CA TYR A 446 -25.43 -1.07 -12.88
C TYR A 446 -26.41 -0.24 -13.71
N THR A 447 -27.52 -0.86 -14.06
CA THR A 447 -28.63 -0.16 -14.74
C THR A 447 -29.85 -0.17 -13.82
N PRO A 448 -30.28 0.99 -13.30
CA PRO A 448 -31.54 1.10 -12.56
C PRO A 448 -32.74 0.61 -13.40
N ILE A 449 -33.77 0.07 -12.74
CA ILE A 449 -34.96 -0.51 -13.41
C ILE A 449 -35.61 0.45 -14.41
N ASN A 450 -35.61 1.76 -14.13
CA ASN A 450 -36.19 2.81 -14.96
C ASN A 450 -35.22 3.96 -15.22
N GLY A 451 -33.89 3.70 -15.28
CA GLY A 451 -32.86 4.72 -15.39
C GLY A 451 -31.81 4.44 -16.45
N GLU A 452 -30.95 5.40 -16.65
CA GLU A 452 -29.79 5.31 -17.53
C GLU A 452 -28.70 4.43 -16.87
N PRO A 453 -27.90 3.66 -17.68
CA PRO A 453 -26.78 2.92 -17.17
C PRO A 453 -25.80 3.80 -16.39
N GLN A 454 -25.42 3.37 -15.20
CA GLN A 454 -24.44 4.03 -14.36
C GLN A 454 -23.11 3.27 -14.47
N LYS A 455 -22.06 3.93 -14.96
CA LYS A 455 -20.72 3.34 -15.08
C LYS A 455 -19.68 4.40 -14.79
N HIS A 456 -19.21 4.43 -13.55
CA HIS A 456 -18.23 5.42 -13.10
C HIS A 456 -17.50 4.91 -11.86
N CYS A 457 -16.40 5.53 -11.51
CA CYS A 457 -15.82 5.43 -10.18
C CYS A 457 -16.45 6.52 -9.31
N LEU A 458 -17.02 6.13 -8.17
CA LEU A 458 -17.54 7.07 -7.17
C LEU A 458 -16.50 7.23 -6.07
N VAL A 459 -16.03 8.45 -5.88
CA VAL A 459 -15.10 8.83 -4.82
C VAL A 459 -15.89 9.58 -3.75
N ARG A 460 -15.64 9.25 -2.48
CA ARG A 460 -16.31 9.88 -1.32
C ARG A 460 -15.28 10.40 -0.34
N ILE A 461 -15.41 11.66 0.04
CA ILE A 461 -14.57 12.35 1.01
C ILE A 461 -15.35 12.48 2.31
N TRP A 462 -14.79 11.95 3.37
CA TRP A 462 -15.39 11.89 4.71
C TRP A 462 -14.65 12.82 5.66
N GLU A 463 -15.39 13.45 6.56
CA GLU A 463 -14.88 14.27 7.65
C GLU A 463 -15.48 13.78 8.99
N PRO A 464 -14.82 14.02 10.15
CA PRO A 464 -15.39 13.67 11.44
C PRO A 464 -16.75 14.37 11.64
N ALA A 465 -17.71 13.66 12.22
CA ALA A 465 -18.97 14.25 12.65
C ALA A 465 -18.70 15.36 13.69
N SER A 466 -19.41 16.47 13.59
CA SER A 466 -19.25 17.66 14.43
C SER A 466 -19.85 17.48 15.84
#